data_7acf63cd62524be42dd3c28aae170566
#
_entry.id   7acf63cd62524be42dd3c28aae170566
#
_cell.length_a   1.000
_cell.length_b   1.000
_cell.length_c   1.000
_cell.angle_alpha   90.00
_cell.angle_beta   90.00
_cell.angle_gamma   90.00
#
_symmetry.space_group_name_H-M   'P 1'
#
loop_
_entity.id
_entity.type
_entity.pdbx_description
1 polymer ?
#
loop_
_entity_poly.entity_id
_entity_poly.type
_entity_poly.pdbx_seq_one_letter_code
_entity_poly.pdbx_strand_id
1 'polypeptide(L)'
;MAKKVVIIGGGAAGIDVLELLHRGKDESENLQITLLKKEKEGFFSMCGVPYALQGMYSLGVLDHFRPDFYQDKGIDFRTETRAISINLKEKFVLIESGEELLYDCLVMATGSKPFIPPMPGTDLKGVHTLSSRKDGELIASALSAGEVNDALVIGGGWIGLQAAVAFSKKGIKTVVVERLPYLLSTLLDQEMASIIKNYLEQDIVFMLGETAEAIQGKDHVESVLIGDEEFPADMVLISAGMRPDVDLAKNAGLEIGQSGGIVTDQAMRAQKGGLPLNNVFCLGDCAEVIDAVTFRPRLSQLASTALIQARVVAENILGAGSSYGLCLSPTVANISGLQVGSVGVTTEIAKRYGISIKSGTSVRFTKARFFPDNKRIIAKLIFETSSEKLIGAQIISEETVAERINELTLGIKLGITARDIWMRERCFDPSLTMVEDVLVDASVRSGADPSTKR
;
A
#
# COMPACT_ATOMS: atom_id res chain seq x y z
N MET A 1 -3.17 37.77 -10.77
CA MET A 1 -2.49 36.76 -11.62
C MET A 1 -2.95 35.38 -11.18
N ALA A 2 -3.02 34.39 -12.08
CA ALA A 2 -3.37 33.03 -11.71
C ALA A 2 -2.29 32.42 -10.80
N LYS A 3 -2.71 31.74 -9.74
CA LYS A 3 -1.81 30.97 -8.88
C LYS A 3 -1.38 29.68 -9.61
N LYS A 4 -0.09 29.51 -9.83
CA LYS A 4 0.48 28.38 -10.56
C LYS A 4 0.76 27.20 -9.64
N VAL A 5 0.15 26.06 -9.91
CA VAL A 5 0.38 24.81 -9.19
C VAL A 5 1.01 23.80 -10.14
N VAL A 6 2.23 23.32 -9.80
CA VAL A 6 2.90 22.24 -10.54
C VAL A 6 2.84 20.97 -9.69
N ILE A 7 2.32 19.89 -10.27
CA ILE A 7 2.20 18.56 -9.64
C ILE A 7 3.16 17.62 -10.37
N ILE A 8 4.10 17.01 -9.64
CA ILE A 8 5.04 16.03 -10.17
C ILE A 8 4.60 14.63 -9.76
N GLY A 9 4.10 13.85 -10.71
CA GLY A 9 3.62 12.49 -10.52
C GLY A 9 2.13 12.35 -10.77
N GLY A 10 1.74 11.47 -11.71
CA GLY A 10 0.36 11.20 -12.11
C GLY A 10 -0.16 9.85 -11.60
N GLY A 11 0.29 9.42 -10.41
CA GLY A 11 -0.30 8.31 -9.65
C GLY A 11 -1.54 8.74 -8.87
N ALA A 12 -2.10 7.86 -8.01
CA ALA A 12 -3.30 8.12 -7.22
C ALA A 12 -3.22 9.45 -6.45
N ALA A 13 -2.09 9.71 -5.79
CA ALA A 13 -1.87 10.92 -5.01
C ALA A 13 -1.97 12.21 -5.85
N GLY A 14 -1.22 12.29 -6.96
CA GLY A 14 -1.16 13.49 -7.79
C GLY A 14 -2.45 13.76 -8.56
N ILE A 15 -3.10 12.70 -9.05
CA ILE A 15 -4.40 12.80 -9.72
C ILE A 15 -5.48 13.29 -8.76
N ASP A 16 -5.50 12.79 -7.51
CA ASP A 16 -6.52 13.22 -6.55
C ASP A 16 -6.33 14.68 -6.13
N VAL A 17 -5.06 15.15 -5.95
CA VAL A 17 -4.79 16.59 -5.73
C VAL A 17 -5.30 17.42 -6.91
N LEU A 18 -5.00 17.00 -8.15
CA LEU A 18 -5.48 17.71 -9.36
C LEU A 18 -7.00 17.82 -9.38
N GLU A 19 -7.71 16.68 -9.16
CA GLU A 19 -9.18 16.66 -9.15
C GLU A 19 -9.77 17.54 -8.03
N LEU A 20 -9.20 17.49 -6.83
CA LEU A 20 -9.66 18.30 -5.70
C LEU A 20 -9.43 19.79 -5.93
N LEU A 21 -8.28 20.19 -6.46
CA LEU A 21 -8.00 21.58 -6.83
C LEU A 21 -8.91 22.07 -7.95
N HIS A 22 -9.19 21.20 -8.93
CA HIS A 22 -10.08 21.56 -10.03
C HIS A 22 -11.54 21.77 -9.58
N ARG A 23 -12.02 20.93 -8.64
CA ARG A 23 -13.38 21.01 -8.10
C ARG A 23 -13.55 22.09 -7.04
N GLY A 24 -12.50 22.33 -6.25
CA GLY A 24 -12.55 23.24 -5.10
C GLY A 24 -12.26 24.72 -5.43
N LYS A 25 -11.88 25.03 -6.69
CA LYS A 25 -11.67 26.41 -7.10
C LYS A 25 -13.03 27.11 -7.23
N ASP A 26 -13.23 28.14 -6.44
CA ASP A 26 -14.30 29.11 -6.69
C ASP A 26 -14.03 29.89 -8.00
N GLU A 27 -15.07 30.44 -8.64
CA GLU A 27 -14.92 31.25 -9.86
C GLU A 27 -13.97 32.45 -9.69
N SER A 28 -13.73 32.86 -8.43
CA SER A 28 -12.79 33.91 -8.05
C SER A 28 -11.32 33.44 -7.96
N GLU A 29 -11.06 32.14 -7.79
CA GLU A 29 -9.71 31.56 -7.68
C GLU A 29 -9.22 31.09 -9.05
N ASN A 30 -8.41 31.92 -9.70
CA ASN A 30 -7.77 31.56 -10.97
C ASN A 30 -6.54 30.69 -10.71
N LEU A 31 -6.72 29.34 -10.74
CA LEU A 31 -5.65 28.36 -10.63
C LEU A 31 -5.20 27.88 -12.02
N GLN A 32 -3.90 27.94 -12.27
CA GLN A 32 -3.26 27.29 -13.41
C GLN A 32 -2.57 26.02 -12.90
N ILE A 33 -3.13 24.85 -13.26
CA ILE A 33 -2.63 23.56 -12.80
C ILE A 33 -1.88 22.89 -13.94
N THR A 34 -0.60 22.49 -13.68
CA THR A 34 0.21 21.67 -14.56
C THR A 34 0.54 20.37 -13.85
N LEU A 35 0.19 19.21 -14.43
CA LEU A 35 0.59 17.89 -13.92
C LEU A 35 1.59 17.25 -14.88
N LEU A 36 2.73 16.82 -14.31
CA LEU A 36 3.81 16.15 -15.03
C LEU A 36 3.79 14.65 -14.72
N LYS A 37 3.74 13.85 -15.77
CA LYS A 37 3.83 12.38 -15.67
C LYS A 37 4.85 11.85 -16.69
N LYS A 38 5.77 11.00 -16.21
CA LYS A 38 6.83 10.42 -17.06
C LYS A 38 6.32 9.30 -17.98
N GLU A 39 5.21 8.62 -17.59
CA GLU A 39 4.58 7.59 -18.40
C GLU A 39 3.63 8.20 -19.44
N LYS A 40 3.29 7.41 -20.47
CA LYS A 40 2.43 7.81 -21.60
C LYS A 40 0.95 7.86 -21.24
N GLU A 41 0.51 6.89 -20.43
CA GLU A 41 -0.90 6.78 -20.03
C GLU A 41 -1.30 7.83 -18.98
N GLY A 42 -2.60 8.09 -18.87
CA GLY A 42 -3.19 8.84 -17.76
C GLY A 42 -3.07 8.08 -16.41
N PHE A 43 -4.11 8.06 -15.60
CA PHE A 43 -4.10 7.26 -14.38
C PHE A 43 -4.36 5.78 -14.69
N PHE A 44 -3.45 4.92 -14.28
CA PHE A 44 -3.54 3.47 -14.38
C PHE A 44 -3.57 2.85 -12.97
N SER A 45 -4.59 2.01 -12.68
CA SER A 45 -4.77 1.40 -11.36
C SER A 45 -3.92 0.16 -11.16
N MET A 46 -2.73 0.31 -10.56
CA MET A 46 -1.82 -0.80 -10.30
C MET A 46 -2.40 -1.89 -9.40
N CYS A 47 -3.28 -1.53 -8.45
CA CYS A 47 -3.91 -2.49 -7.53
C CYS A 47 -4.79 -3.53 -8.26
N GLY A 48 -5.25 -3.23 -9.47
CA GLY A 48 -6.04 -4.14 -10.29
C GLY A 48 -5.21 -5.14 -11.10
N VAL A 49 -3.91 -4.91 -11.29
CA VAL A 49 -3.08 -5.73 -12.17
C VAL A 49 -3.06 -7.22 -11.78
N PRO A 50 -2.89 -7.61 -10.50
CA PRO A 50 -2.93 -9.02 -10.12
C PRO A 50 -4.24 -9.73 -10.48
N TYR A 51 -5.37 -9.04 -10.44
CA TYR A 51 -6.67 -9.59 -10.84
C TYR A 51 -6.81 -9.70 -12.36
N ALA A 52 -6.27 -8.73 -13.11
CA ALA A 52 -6.19 -8.83 -14.57
C ALA A 52 -5.31 -10.02 -15.00
N LEU A 53 -4.18 -10.25 -14.33
CA LEU A 53 -3.31 -11.41 -14.56
C LEU A 53 -4.02 -12.74 -14.25
N GLN A 54 -4.97 -12.77 -13.30
CA GLN A 54 -5.85 -13.91 -13.04
C GLN A 54 -6.90 -14.12 -14.14
N GLY A 55 -7.07 -13.16 -15.06
CA GLY A 55 -8.06 -13.23 -16.15
C GLY A 55 -9.44 -12.70 -15.80
N MET A 56 -9.60 -11.96 -14.69
CA MET A 56 -10.91 -11.41 -14.29
C MET A 56 -11.37 -10.30 -15.25
N TYR A 57 -10.43 -9.54 -15.84
CA TYR A 57 -10.65 -8.49 -16.84
C TYR A 57 -9.33 -8.19 -17.58
N SER A 58 -9.40 -7.45 -18.67
CA SER A 58 -8.19 -7.02 -19.40
C SER A 58 -7.49 -5.86 -18.71
N LEU A 59 -6.17 -5.73 -18.90
CA LEU A 59 -5.39 -4.62 -18.33
C LEU A 59 -5.92 -3.24 -18.76
N GLY A 60 -6.51 -3.12 -19.95
CA GLY A 60 -7.08 -1.87 -20.44
C GLY A 60 -8.23 -1.32 -19.59
N VAL A 61 -8.93 -2.16 -18.82
CA VAL A 61 -9.97 -1.72 -17.87
C VAL A 61 -9.40 -0.89 -16.73
N LEU A 62 -8.11 -1.02 -16.47
CA LEU A 62 -7.39 -0.30 -15.40
C LEU A 62 -6.95 1.11 -15.81
N ASP A 63 -7.14 1.47 -17.09
CA ASP A 63 -6.96 2.85 -17.56
C ASP A 63 -8.17 3.69 -17.13
N HIS A 64 -7.94 4.54 -16.18
CA HIS A 64 -8.96 5.47 -15.73
C HIS A 64 -8.76 6.87 -16.30
N PHE A 65 -8.79 7.85 -16.21
CA PHE A 65 -8.60 9.21 -16.65
C PHE A 65 -7.54 9.37 -17.75
N ARG A 66 -7.97 9.64 -18.96
CA ARG A 66 -7.10 9.97 -20.09
C ARG A 66 -6.63 11.44 -20.01
N PRO A 67 -5.44 11.77 -20.53
CA PRO A 67 -4.95 13.16 -20.51
C PRO A 67 -5.86 14.19 -21.19
N ASP A 68 -6.48 13.81 -22.32
CA ASP A 68 -7.44 14.65 -23.07
C ASP A 68 -8.62 15.10 -22.22
N PHE A 69 -9.16 14.24 -21.36
CA PHE A 69 -10.22 14.59 -20.40
C PHE A 69 -9.86 15.78 -19.51
N TYR A 70 -8.60 15.92 -19.15
CA TYR A 70 -8.13 17.04 -18.31
C TYR A 70 -7.80 18.26 -19.13
N GLN A 71 -7.26 18.09 -20.35
CA GLN A 71 -6.95 19.17 -21.28
C GLN A 71 -8.23 19.91 -21.70
N ASP A 72 -9.33 19.18 -21.92
CA ASP A 72 -10.65 19.75 -22.21
C ASP A 72 -11.18 20.63 -21.06
N LYS A 73 -10.68 20.44 -19.84
CA LYS A 73 -10.99 21.23 -18.64
C LYS A 73 -10.01 22.39 -18.40
N GLY A 74 -9.10 22.64 -19.34
CA GLY A 74 -8.10 23.70 -19.23
C GLY A 74 -6.96 23.37 -18.26
N ILE A 75 -6.74 22.09 -17.96
CA ILE A 75 -5.63 21.61 -17.14
C ILE A 75 -4.48 21.20 -18.06
N ASP A 76 -3.27 21.67 -17.78
CA ASP A 76 -2.06 21.31 -18.50
C ASP A 76 -1.55 19.92 -18.01
N PHE A 77 -2.12 18.84 -18.54
CA PHE A 77 -1.73 17.48 -18.22
C PHE A 77 -0.70 16.98 -19.24
N ARG A 78 0.56 16.81 -18.80
CA ARG A 78 1.69 16.44 -19.64
C ARG A 78 2.17 15.02 -19.32
N THR A 79 1.89 14.10 -20.22
CA THR A 79 2.48 12.75 -20.23
C THR A 79 3.86 12.77 -20.91
N GLU A 80 4.61 11.69 -20.77
CA GLU A 80 5.96 11.53 -21.31
C GLU A 80 6.87 12.74 -20.98
N THR A 81 6.60 13.37 -19.81
CA THR A 81 7.28 14.58 -19.38
C THR A 81 7.92 14.36 -18.01
N ARG A 82 9.24 14.30 -18.01
CA ARG A 82 10.03 14.05 -16.80
C ARG A 82 10.56 15.34 -16.20
N ALA A 83 10.25 15.57 -14.92
CA ALA A 83 10.93 16.59 -14.13
C ALA A 83 12.35 16.10 -13.79
N ILE A 84 13.38 16.91 -14.06
CA ILE A 84 14.79 16.58 -13.86
C ILE A 84 15.45 17.34 -12.73
N SER A 85 14.98 18.55 -12.42
CA SER A 85 15.42 19.31 -11.24
C SER A 85 14.38 20.28 -10.74
N ILE A 86 14.52 20.72 -9.48
CA ILE A 86 13.69 21.72 -8.82
C ILE A 86 14.59 22.82 -8.28
N ASN A 87 14.32 24.05 -8.65
CA ASN A 87 14.94 25.22 -8.04
C ASN A 87 13.96 25.83 -7.02
N LEU A 88 14.21 25.55 -5.74
CA LEU A 88 13.34 26.03 -4.63
C LEU A 88 13.43 27.56 -4.44
N LYS A 89 14.57 28.19 -4.80
CA LYS A 89 14.79 29.64 -4.63
C LYS A 89 14.06 30.44 -5.69
N GLU A 90 14.28 30.07 -6.95
CA GLU A 90 13.65 30.75 -8.11
C GLU A 90 12.27 30.18 -8.44
N LYS A 91 11.82 29.13 -7.73
CA LYS A 91 10.50 28.49 -7.83
C LYS A 91 10.17 28.00 -9.24
N PHE A 92 11.02 27.16 -9.80
CA PHE A 92 10.71 26.47 -11.04
C PHE A 92 11.05 24.97 -10.99
N VAL A 93 10.39 24.21 -11.83
CA VAL A 93 10.71 22.81 -12.15
C VAL A 93 11.31 22.80 -13.56
N LEU A 94 12.51 22.24 -13.71
CA LEU A 94 13.10 22.01 -15.02
C LEU A 94 12.66 20.62 -15.51
N ILE A 95 12.13 20.56 -16.72
CA ILE A 95 11.75 19.30 -17.37
C ILE A 95 12.79 18.90 -18.43
N GLU A 96 12.74 17.63 -18.88
CA GLU A 96 13.74 17.01 -19.77
C GLU A 96 13.92 17.75 -21.10
N SER A 97 12.88 18.47 -21.60
CA SER A 97 12.96 19.31 -22.79
C SER A 97 13.79 20.60 -22.61
N GLY A 98 14.18 20.94 -21.37
CA GLY A 98 14.87 22.19 -21.03
C GLY A 98 13.90 23.34 -20.68
N GLU A 99 12.59 23.11 -20.67
CA GLU A 99 11.61 24.11 -20.25
C GLU A 99 11.59 24.27 -18.73
N GLU A 100 11.53 25.52 -18.26
CA GLU A 100 11.37 25.89 -16.85
C GLU A 100 9.90 26.20 -16.56
N LEU A 101 9.28 25.42 -15.68
CA LEU A 101 7.90 25.60 -15.24
C LEU A 101 7.87 26.34 -13.92
N LEU A 102 7.52 27.62 -13.95
CA LEU A 102 7.38 28.45 -12.75
C LEU A 102 6.16 28.01 -11.93
N TYR A 103 6.30 28.00 -10.59
CA TYR A 103 5.23 27.64 -9.67
C TYR A 103 5.10 28.61 -8.48
N ASP A 104 3.87 28.79 -8.01
CA ASP A 104 3.56 29.38 -6.71
C ASP A 104 3.46 28.26 -5.65
N CYS A 105 2.91 27.11 -6.03
CA CYS A 105 2.88 25.88 -5.22
C CYS A 105 3.42 24.69 -6.01
N LEU A 106 4.25 23.89 -5.37
CA LEU A 106 4.78 22.64 -5.91
C LEU A 106 4.22 21.46 -5.11
N VAL A 107 3.74 20.42 -5.80
CA VAL A 107 3.28 19.17 -5.21
C VAL A 107 4.14 18.03 -5.72
N MET A 108 4.83 17.34 -4.81
CA MET A 108 5.63 16.15 -5.10
C MET A 108 4.84 14.90 -4.76
N ALA A 109 4.41 14.17 -5.78
CA ALA A 109 3.69 12.90 -5.71
C ALA A 109 4.42 11.84 -6.53
N THR A 110 5.76 11.79 -6.37
CA THR A 110 6.68 10.96 -7.18
C THR A 110 6.55 9.47 -6.92
N GLY A 111 5.83 9.07 -5.84
CA GLY A 111 5.51 7.68 -5.55
C GLY A 111 6.70 6.86 -5.08
N SER A 112 6.72 5.61 -5.49
CA SER A 112 7.76 4.64 -5.11
C SER A 112 8.23 3.82 -6.32
N LYS A 113 9.37 3.16 -6.17
CA LYS A 113 9.97 2.24 -7.14
C LYS A 113 10.27 0.89 -6.50
N PRO A 114 10.24 -0.23 -7.25
CA PRO A 114 10.55 -1.55 -6.72
C PRO A 114 11.95 -1.57 -6.13
N PHE A 115 12.08 -2.24 -5.00
CA PHE A 115 13.38 -2.60 -4.49
C PHE A 115 13.84 -3.91 -5.16
N ILE A 116 14.89 -3.81 -5.95
CA ILE A 116 15.58 -4.97 -6.53
C ILE A 116 16.77 -5.27 -5.61
N PRO A 117 16.78 -6.43 -4.92
CA PRO A 117 17.93 -6.81 -4.11
C PRO A 117 19.19 -6.91 -4.97
N PRO A 118 20.36 -6.54 -4.45
CA PRO A 118 21.60 -6.67 -5.18
C PRO A 118 22.00 -8.17 -5.28
N MET A 119 21.59 -8.80 -6.37
CA MET A 119 21.91 -10.20 -6.68
C MET A 119 22.22 -10.36 -8.17
N PRO A 120 23.03 -11.33 -8.57
CA PRO A 120 23.31 -11.62 -9.99
C PRO A 120 22.04 -12.01 -10.76
N GLY A 121 21.97 -11.65 -12.03
CA GLY A 121 20.93 -12.08 -12.97
C GLY A 121 19.61 -11.31 -12.93
N THR A 122 19.52 -10.21 -12.17
CA THR A 122 18.29 -9.39 -12.11
C THR A 122 17.96 -8.68 -13.42
N ASP A 123 18.86 -8.64 -14.35
CA ASP A 123 18.75 -8.04 -15.70
C ASP A 123 18.42 -9.04 -16.81
N LEU A 124 18.35 -10.34 -16.50
CA LEU A 124 17.97 -11.39 -17.45
C LEU A 124 16.53 -11.19 -17.94
N LYS A 125 16.27 -11.58 -19.21
CA LYS A 125 14.89 -11.68 -19.72
C LYS A 125 14.11 -12.70 -18.90
N GLY A 126 12.82 -12.45 -18.69
CA GLY A 126 11.97 -13.27 -17.82
C GLY A 126 12.02 -12.85 -16.35
N VAL A 127 12.91 -11.90 -15.98
CA VAL A 127 12.90 -11.27 -14.65
C VAL A 127 12.07 -10.00 -14.71
N HIS A 128 11.08 -9.91 -13.81
CA HIS A 128 10.09 -8.84 -13.78
C HIS A 128 9.96 -8.20 -12.40
N THR A 129 9.50 -6.97 -12.39
CA THR A 129 8.86 -6.32 -11.23
C THR A 129 7.38 -6.10 -11.54
N LEU A 130 6.60 -5.59 -10.59
CA LEU A 130 5.18 -5.27 -10.81
C LEU A 130 4.86 -3.90 -10.21
N SER A 131 5.28 -2.83 -10.90
CA SER A 131 5.15 -1.45 -10.44
C SER A 131 4.64 -0.47 -11.49
N SER A 132 4.51 -0.92 -12.73
CA SER A 132 4.06 -0.10 -13.86
C SER A 132 3.08 -0.87 -14.77
N ARG A 133 2.34 -0.14 -15.59
CA ARG A 133 1.53 -0.73 -16.65
C ARG A 133 2.37 -1.65 -17.54
N LYS A 134 3.55 -1.19 -17.95
CA LYS A 134 4.49 -1.94 -18.78
C LYS A 134 4.88 -3.28 -18.14
N ASP A 135 5.12 -3.31 -16.84
CA ASP A 135 5.42 -4.55 -16.10
C ASP A 135 4.23 -5.52 -16.22
N GLY A 136 3.02 -5.03 -15.98
CA GLY A 136 1.79 -5.83 -16.11
C GLY A 136 1.59 -6.39 -17.52
N GLU A 137 1.86 -5.58 -18.55
CA GLU A 137 1.77 -6.00 -19.97
C GLU A 137 2.82 -7.05 -20.33
N LEU A 138 4.07 -6.89 -19.86
CA LEU A 138 5.13 -7.86 -20.09
C LEU A 138 4.81 -9.22 -19.46
N ILE A 139 4.37 -9.21 -18.20
CA ILE A 139 3.97 -10.43 -17.49
C ILE A 139 2.75 -11.07 -18.20
N ALA A 140 1.72 -10.28 -18.50
CA ALA A 140 0.52 -10.80 -19.18
C ALA A 140 0.86 -11.42 -20.56
N SER A 141 1.77 -10.80 -21.30
CA SER A 141 2.25 -11.32 -22.59
C SER A 141 2.96 -12.66 -22.44
N ALA A 142 3.91 -12.76 -21.49
CA ALA A 142 4.64 -13.99 -21.21
C ALA A 142 3.69 -15.13 -20.77
N LEU A 143 2.72 -14.83 -19.90
CA LEU A 143 1.72 -15.79 -19.45
C LEU A 143 0.80 -16.25 -20.62
N SER A 144 0.51 -15.36 -21.56
CA SER A 144 -0.36 -15.68 -22.73
C SER A 144 0.35 -16.45 -23.82
N ALA A 145 1.68 -16.33 -23.92
CA ALA A 145 2.49 -17.09 -24.87
C ALA A 145 2.54 -18.60 -24.52
N GLY A 146 2.22 -18.98 -23.27
CA GLY A 146 2.22 -20.37 -22.82
C GLY A 146 3.63 -20.98 -22.66
N GLU A 147 4.64 -20.13 -22.57
CA GLU A 147 6.04 -20.55 -22.47
C GLU A 147 6.52 -20.65 -21.01
N VAL A 148 5.71 -20.15 -20.06
CA VAL A 148 6.02 -20.16 -18.61
C VAL A 148 5.38 -21.38 -17.98
N ASN A 149 6.17 -22.32 -17.48
CA ASN A 149 5.74 -23.50 -16.74
C ASN A 149 6.09 -23.40 -15.25
N ASP A 150 7.24 -22.78 -14.94
CA ASP A 150 7.76 -22.62 -13.61
C ASP A 150 8.00 -21.13 -13.31
N ALA A 151 7.32 -20.60 -12.29
CA ALA A 151 7.46 -19.21 -11.86
C ALA A 151 7.96 -19.12 -10.42
N LEU A 152 8.89 -18.21 -10.18
CA LEU A 152 9.43 -17.95 -8.85
C LEU A 152 9.16 -16.49 -8.46
N VAL A 153 8.60 -16.29 -7.25
CA VAL A 153 8.29 -14.98 -6.69
C VAL A 153 9.21 -14.71 -5.51
N ILE A 154 10.00 -13.65 -5.58
CA ILE A 154 10.89 -13.21 -4.50
C ILE A 154 10.18 -12.16 -3.66
N GLY A 155 9.70 -12.54 -2.49
CA GLY A 155 8.99 -11.72 -1.52
C GLY A 155 7.55 -12.17 -1.27
N GLY A 156 7.23 -12.49 -0.02
CA GLY A 156 5.93 -12.96 0.49
C GLY A 156 5.00 -11.84 0.98
N GLY A 157 5.12 -10.62 0.42
CA GLY A 157 4.22 -9.50 0.67
C GLY A 157 2.94 -9.56 -0.19
N TRP A 158 2.07 -8.51 -0.10
CA TRP A 158 0.80 -8.46 -0.84
C TRP A 158 0.97 -8.69 -2.34
N ILE A 159 1.88 -7.93 -2.97
CA ILE A 159 2.09 -7.98 -4.42
C ILE A 159 2.56 -9.38 -4.83
N GLY A 160 3.55 -9.93 -4.12
CA GLY A 160 4.08 -11.26 -4.41
C GLY A 160 3.03 -12.35 -4.28
N LEU A 161 2.26 -12.35 -3.20
CA LEU A 161 1.21 -13.36 -2.98
C LEU A 161 0.08 -13.27 -4.01
N GLN A 162 -0.38 -12.06 -4.35
CA GLN A 162 -1.43 -11.90 -5.37
C GLN A 162 -0.93 -12.31 -6.76
N ALA A 163 0.33 -12.04 -7.09
CA ALA A 163 0.93 -12.49 -8.34
C ALA A 163 1.13 -14.02 -8.35
N ALA A 164 1.61 -14.61 -7.26
CA ALA A 164 1.75 -16.06 -7.13
C ALA A 164 0.41 -16.79 -7.32
N VAL A 165 -0.67 -16.25 -6.74
CA VAL A 165 -2.04 -16.75 -6.97
C VAL A 165 -2.44 -16.62 -8.44
N ALA A 166 -2.06 -15.51 -9.12
CA ALA A 166 -2.37 -15.34 -10.52
C ALA A 166 -1.65 -16.37 -11.40
N PHE A 167 -0.40 -16.69 -11.11
CA PHE A 167 0.39 -17.69 -11.82
C PHE A 167 -0.17 -19.10 -11.58
N SER A 168 -0.38 -19.47 -10.32
CA SER A 168 -0.94 -20.77 -9.95
C SER A 168 -2.31 -21.03 -10.58
N LYS A 169 -3.22 -20.05 -10.62
CA LYS A 169 -4.53 -20.15 -11.30
C LYS A 169 -4.44 -20.37 -12.80
N LYS A 170 -3.30 -20.06 -13.40
CA LYS A 170 -3.01 -20.37 -14.82
C LYS A 170 -2.33 -21.74 -15.01
N GLY A 171 -2.20 -22.53 -13.95
CA GLY A 171 -1.58 -23.84 -13.97
C GLY A 171 -0.05 -23.83 -13.96
N ILE A 172 0.56 -22.67 -13.65
CA ILE A 172 2.01 -22.51 -13.57
C ILE A 172 2.48 -22.97 -12.19
N LYS A 173 3.49 -23.83 -12.14
CA LYS A 173 4.14 -24.23 -10.87
C LYS A 173 4.77 -23.00 -10.26
N THR A 174 4.35 -22.66 -9.05
CA THR A 174 4.74 -21.40 -8.42
C THR A 174 5.43 -21.61 -7.09
N VAL A 175 6.61 -21.02 -6.96
CA VAL A 175 7.41 -20.99 -5.72
C VAL A 175 7.45 -19.55 -5.23
N VAL A 176 7.22 -19.35 -3.93
CA VAL A 176 7.40 -18.06 -3.25
C VAL A 176 8.55 -18.18 -2.25
N VAL A 177 9.58 -17.37 -2.43
CA VAL A 177 10.72 -17.27 -1.51
C VAL A 177 10.57 -16.02 -0.66
N GLU A 178 10.55 -16.19 0.67
CA GLU A 178 10.45 -15.08 1.61
C GLU A 178 11.58 -15.20 2.65
N ARG A 179 12.37 -14.14 2.75
CA ARG A 179 13.51 -14.09 3.69
C ARG A 179 13.09 -14.10 5.17
N LEU A 180 11.91 -13.57 5.46
CA LEU A 180 11.37 -13.56 6.82
C LEU A 180 10.69 -14.92 7.15
N PRO A 181 10.56 -15.26 8.44
CA PRO A 181 10.10 -16.59 8.83
C PRO A 181 8.63 -16.89 8.51
N TYR A 182 7.86 -15.88 8.11
CA TYR A 182 6.45 -16.03 7.73
C TYR A 182 6.00 -14.94 6.75
N LEU A 183 4.91 -15.20 6.03
CA LEU A 183 4.32 -14.32 5.04
C LEU A 183 3.75 -13.04 5.69
N LEU A 184 3.75 -11.92 4.95
CA LEU A 184 3.12 -10.66 5.40
C LEU A 184 3.60 -10.19 6.80
N SER A 185 4.82 -10.50 7.19
CA SER A 185 5.38 -10.31 8.53
C SER A 185 5.37 -8.86 9.06
N THR A 186 5.23 -7.88 8.18
CA THR A 186 5.05 -6.46 8.58
C THR A 186 3.61 -6.10 8.90
N LEU A 187 2.65 -6.98 8.61
CA LEU A 187 1.22 -6.73 8.67
C LEU A 187 0.46 -7.69 9.58
N LEU A 188 0.96 -8.91 9.69
CA LEU A 188 0.34 -9.99 10.47
C LEU A 188 1.31 -10.58 11.46
N ASP A 189 0.78 -11.15 12.52
CA ASP A 189 1.51 -12.03 13.43
C ASP A 189 1.61 -13.44 12.81
N GLN A 190 2.58 -14.22 13.26
CA GLN A 190 2.93 -15.52 12.67
C GLN A 190 1.75 -16.50 12.61
N GLU A 191 0.94 -16.59 13.67
CA GLU A 191 -0.22 -17.47 13.70
C GLU A 191 -1.31 -17.07 12.70
N MET A 192 -1.49 -15.76 12.44
CA MET A 192 -2.40 -15.27 11.42
C MET A 192 -1.84 -15.52 10.01
N ALA A 193 -0.56 -15.28 9.79
CA ALA A 193 0.12 -15.57 8.53
C ALA A 193 0.09 -17.06 8.17
N SER A 194 0.18 -17.96 9.17
CA SER A 194 0.12 -19.42 8.98
C SER A 194 -1.22 -19.88 8.40
N ILE A 195 -2.33 -19.17 8.71
CA ILE A 195 -3.64 -19.48 8.13
C ILE A 195 -3.62 -19.27 6.61
N ILE A 196 -2.99 -18.18 6.16
CA ILE A 196 -2.86 -17.86 4.74
C ILE A 196 -1.96 -18.87 4.03
N LYS A 197 -0.82 -19.18 4.64
CA LYS A 197 0.10 -20.18 4.11
C LYS A 197 -0.63 -21.53 3.91
N ASN A 198 -1.28 -22.04 4.94
CA ASN A 198 -2.00 -23.32 4.89
C ASN A 198 -3.16 -23.33 3.88
N TYR A 199 -3.78 -22.16 3.64
CA TYR A 199 -4.82 -22.00 2.64
C TYR A 199 -4.27 -22.11 1.21
N LEU A 200 -3.04 -21.61 0.98
CA LEU A 200 -2.42 -21.53 -0.34
C LEU A 200 -1.45 -22.69 -0.67
N GLU A 201 -0.99 -23.45 0.32
CA GLU A 201 0.07 -24.45 0.13
C GLU A 201 -0.32 -25.66 -0.72
N GLN A 202 -1.59 -25.78 -1.08
CA GLN A 202 -2.04 -26.80 -2.05
C GLN A 202 -1.66 -26.42 -3.48
N ASP A 203 -1.51 -25.11 -3.76
CA ASP A 203 -1.33 -24.56 -5.09
C ASP A 203 0.03 -23.85 -5.26
N ILE A 204 0.71 -23.50 -4.16
CA ILE A 204 1.93 -22.69 -4.14
C ILE A 204 2.93 -23.28 -3.13
N VAL A 205 4.17 -23.41 -3.56
CA VAL A 205 5.27 -23.84 -2.67
C VAL A 205 5.86 -22.61 -1.96
N PHE A 206 6.02 -22.67 -0.65
CA PHE A 206 6.59 -21.59 0.16
C PHE A 206 7.94 -21.97 0.75
N MET A 207 8.96 -21.18 0.47
CA MET A 207 10.29 -21.23 1.08
C MET A 207 10.42 -20.02 2.01
N LEU A 208 10.17 -20.24 3.31
CA LEU A 208 10.15 -19.18 4.33
C LEU A 208 11.44 -19.22 5.15
N GLY A 209 11.98 -18.03 5.46
CA GLY A 209 13.29 -17.91 6.11
C GLY A 209 14.46 -18.06 5.14
N GLU A 210 14.17 -18.15 3.82
CA GLU A 210 15.15 -18.41 2.77
C GLU A 210 15.37 -17.14 1.91
N THR A 211 16.55 -17.04 1.32
CA THR A 211 16.93 -15.92 0.47
C THR A 211 17.31 -16.42 -0.92
N ALA A 212 16.75 -15.80 -1.97
CA ALA A 212 17.25 -16.00 -3.32
C ALA A 212 18.61 -15.30 -3.45
N GLU A 213 19.66 -16.03 -3.82
CA GLU A 213 21.03 -15.54 -3.87
C GLU A 213 21.46 -15.09 -5.27
N ALA A 214 20.98 -15.79 -6.30
CA ALA A 214 21.25 -15.47 -7.69
C ALA A 214 20.12 -15.97 -8.60
N ILE A 215 19.88 -15.23 -9.68
CA ILE A 215 19.07 -15.67 -10.81
C ILE A 215 20.06 -16.11 -11.90
N GLN A 216 19.87 -17.31 -12.43
CA GLN A 216 20.80 -17.93 -13.36
C GLN A 216 20.18 -18.07 -14.75
N GLY A 217 21.03 -18.05 -15.77
CA GLY A 217 20.67 -18.20 -17.18
C GLY A 217 21.67 -17.45 -18.06
N LYS A 218 21.52 -17.57 -19.36
CA LYS A 218 22.37 -16.83 -20.33
C LYS A 218 21.71 -15.52 -20.74
N ASP A 219 20.69 -15.60 -21.60
CA ASP A 219 19.90 -14.46 -22.09
C ASP A 219 18.55 -14.37 -21.39
N HIS A 220 18.06 -15.51 -20.91
CA HIS A 220 16.81 -15.71 -20.23
C HIS A 220 17.04 -16.38 -18.87
N VAL A 221 16.13 -16.17 -17.93
CA VAL A 221 16.16 -16.89 -16.66
C VAL A 221 15.92 -18.39 -16.90
N GLU A 222 16.71 -19.24 -16.27
CA GLU A 222 16.62 -20.69 -16.32
C GLU A 222 16.42 -21.30 -14.92
N SER A 223 16.99 -20.68 -13.88
CA SER A 223 16.83 -21.12 -12.49
C SER A 223 17.11 -19.97 -11.50
N VAL A 224 16.77 -20.21 -10.24
CA VAL A 224 17.12 -19.37 -9.09
C VAL A 224 17.83 -20.19 -8.05
N LEU A 225 18.98 -19.72 -7.58
CA LEU A 225 19.77 -20.33 -6.50
C LEU A 225 19.19 -19.86 -5.15
N ILE A 226 18.83 -20.82 -4.29
CA ILE A 226 18.33 -20.59 -2.93
C ILE A 226 19.09 -21.52 -2.00
N GLY A 227 19.97 -20.97 -1.16
CA GLY A 227 20.97 -21.76 -0.46
C GLY A 227 21.86 -22.53 -1.44
N ASP A 228 21.96 -23.84 -1.27
CA ASP A 228 22.75 -24.72 -2.15
C ASP A 228 21.94 -25.39 -3.28
N GLU A 229 20.63 -25.05 -3.41
CA GLU A 229 19.73 -25.70 -4.36
C GLU A 229 19.30 -24.76 -5.49
N GLU A 230 19.23 -25.31 -6.71
CA GLU A 230 18.73 -24.61 -7.89
C GLU A 230 17.26 -24.95 -8.15
N PHE A 231 16.43 -23.92 -8.25
CA PHE A 231 15.01 -24.04 -8.55
C PHE A 231 14.74 -23.59 -10.00
N PRO A 232 14.20 -24.45 -10.87
CA PRO A 232 13.85 -24.09 -12.23
C PRO A 232 12.89 -22.90 -12.26
N ALA A 233 13.07 -21.96 -13.18
CA ALA A 233 12.18 -20.83 -13.37
C ALA A 233 12.28 -20.32 -14.80
N ASP A 234 11.13 -20.24 -15.49
CA ASP A 234 10.97 -19.57 -16.78
C ASP A 234 10.63 -18.08 -16.57
N MET A 235 10.12 -17.73 -15.37
CA MET A 235 9.78 -16.38 -14.97
C MET A 235 10.15 -16.14 -13.50
N VAL A 236 10.75 -14.99 -13.22
CA VAL A 236 10.99 -14.52 -11.84
C VAL A 236 10.29 -13.17 -11.63
N LEU A 237 9.49 -13.07 -10.57
CA LEU A 237 8.92 -11.80 -10.13
C LEU A 237 9.64 -11.33 -8.86
N ILE A 238 10.29 -10.17 -8.92
CA ILE A 238 10.90 -9.53 -7.76
C ILE A 238 9.87 -8.60 -7.10
N SER A 239 9.39 -8.97 -5.92
CA SER A 239 8.44 -8.22 -5.08
C SER A 239 8.96 -8.01 -3.65
N ALA A 240 10.27 -7.75 -3.53
CA ALA A 240 11.00 -7.63 -2.26
C ALA A 240 10.79 -6.29 -1.54
N GLY A 241 9.76 -5.54 -1.91
CA GLY A 241 9.34 -4.28 -1.31
C GLY A 241 9.44 -3.09 -2.27
N MET A 242 8.99 -1.93 -1.78
CA MET A 242 8.99 -0.67 -2.51
C MET A 242 9.86 0.35 -1.77
N ARG A 243 10.56 1.20 -2.51
CA ARG A 243 11.32 2.34 -1.96
C ARG A 243 10.75 3.66 -2.47
N PRO A 244 10.63 4.68 -1.63
CA PRO A 244 10.13 5.98 -2.05
C PRO A 244 11.03 6.58 -3.14
N ASP A 245 10.44 7.19 -4.16
CA ASP A 245 11.19 7.89 -5.21
C ASP A 245 11.47 9.34 -4.77
N VAL A 246 12.62 9.54 -4.13
CA VAL A 246 13.01 10.78 -3.47
C VAL A 246 14.19 11.48 -4.14
N ASP A 247 14.71 10.95 -5.26
CA ASP A 247 15.94 11.46 -5.87
C ASP A 247 15.81 12.95 -6.26
N LEU A 248 14.67 13.33 -6.84
CA LEU A 248 14.40 14.73 -7.21
C LEU A 248 14.33 15.66 -5.98
N ALA A 249 13.69 15.21 -4.90
CA ALA A 249 13.60 15.94 -3.64
C ALA A 249 14.97 16.12 -2.98
N LYS A 250 15.74 15.03 -2.91
CA LYS A 250 17.10 15.04 -2.34
C LYS A 250 18.01 16.00 -3.08
N ASN A 251 17.95 15.98 -4.43
CA ASN A 251 18.76 16.87 -5.26
C ASN A 251 18.35 18.35 -5.11
N ALA A 252 17.10 18.64 -4.78
CA ALA A 252 16.60 19.97 -4.44
C ALA A 252 16.99 20.44 -3.03
N GLY A 253 17.55 19.53 -2.21
CA GLY A 253 17.93 19.77 -0.81
C GLY A 253 16.77 19.72 0.17
N LEU A 254 15.71 18.97 -0.15
CA LEU A 254 14.65 18.64 0.80
C LEU A 254 15.12 17.53 1.76
N GLU A 255 14.56 17.49 2.96
CA GLU A 255 14.94 16.52 3.97
C GLU A 255 14.36 15.13 3.66
N ILE A 256 15.24 14.13 3.75
CA ILE A 256 14.88 12.72 3.67
C ILE A 256 14.99 12.14 5.08
N GLY A 257 13.88 11.57 5.56
CA GLY A 257 13.77 11.08 6.93
C GLY A 257 14.28 9.67 7.13
N GLN A 258 14.10 9.16 8.34
CA GLN A 258 14.60 7.85 8.76
C GLN A 258 13.94 6.68 8.01
N SER A 259 12.70 6.83 7.56
CA SER A 259 12.01 5.83 6.75
C SER A 259 12.45 5.84 5.28
N GLY A 260 13.26 6.81 4.88
CA GLY A 260 13.68 7.05 3.50
C GLY A 260 12.74 7.94 2.69
N GLY A 261 11.60 8.36 3.25
CA GLY A 261 10.66 9.28 2.63
C GLY A 261 11.05 10.74 2.81
N ILE A 262 10.39 11.63 2.04
CA ILE A 262 10.52 13.08 2.19
C ILE A 262 9.84 13.49 3.48
N VAL A 263 10.55 14.17 4.37
CA VAL A 263 9.99 14.64 5.66
C VAL A 263 8.93 15.70 5.41
N THR A 264 7.75 15.50 6.01
CA THR A 264 6.64 16.44 5.94
C THR A 264 6.14 16.84 7.34
N ASP A 265 5.53 18.00 7.43
CA ASP A 265 4.74 18.38 8.59
C ASP A 265 3.30 17.86 8.49
N GLN A 266 2.47 18.19 9.46
CA GLN A 266 1.05 17.77 9.46
C GLN A 266 0.23 18.39 8.32
N ALA A 267 0.66 19.50 7.75
CA ALA A 267 0.04 20.10 6.57
C ALA A 267 0.55 19.50 5.25
N MET A 268 1.34 18.41 5.32
CA MET A 268 2.02 17.76 4.21
C MET A 268 3.03 18.67 3.50
N ARG A 269 3.56 19.70 4.16
CA ARG A 269 4.60 20.57 3.63
C ARG A 269 5.96 19.91 3.79
N ALA A 270 6.75 19.85 2.70
CA ALA A 270 8.11 19.34 2.72
C ALA A 270 9.03 20.23 3.57
N GLN A 271 10.03 19.63 4.22
CA GLN A 271 10.96 20.34 5.10
C GLN A 271 12.33 20.55 4.46
N LYS A 272 12.99 21.65 4.85
CA LYS A 272 14.38 21.96 4.53
C LYS A 272 15.02 22.70 5.70
N GLY A 273 16.13 22.15 6.23
CA GLY A 273 16.82 22.72 7.39
C GLY A 273 15.96 22.72 8.66
N GLY A 274 15.11 21.69 8.86
CA GLY A 274 14.19 21.55 10.00
C GLY A 274 12.94 22.45 9.92
N LEU A 275 12.73 23.16 8.82
CA LEU A 275 11.60 24.09 8.67
C LEU A 275 10.72 23.70 7.48
N PRO A 276 9.37 23.75 7.63
CA PRO A 276 8.44 23.46 6.56
C PRO A 276 8.44 24.61 5.52
N LEU A 277 8.42 24.22 4.25
CA LEU A 277 8.29 25.15 3.12
C LEU A 277 6.80 25.43 2.85
N ASN A 278 6.38 26.69 2.91
CA ASN A 278 4.96 27.05 2.80
C ASN A 278 4.31 26.76 1.43
N ASN A 279 5.12 26.45 0.42
CA ASN A 279 4.69 26.30 -0.96
C ASN A 279 5.19 25.01 -1.64
N VAL A 280 5.75 24.07 -0.88
CA VAL A 280 6.18 22.76 -1.38
C VAL A 280 5.54 21.68 -0.55
N PHE A 281 4.69 20.88 -1.18
CA PHE A 281 3.95 19.79 -0.55
C PHE A 281 4.46 18.45 -1.05
N CYS A 282 4.37 17.41 -0.20
CA CYS A 282 4.76 16.06 -0.54
C CYS A 282 3.75 15.07 0.01
N LEU A 283 3.35 14.08 -0.80
CA LEU A 283 2.33 13.10 -0.40
C LEU A 283 2.45 11.77 -1.14
N GLY A 284 1.73 10.77 -0.64
CA GLY A 284 1.73 9.42 -1.18
C GLY A 284 2.99 8.65 -0.76
N ASP A 285 3.38 7.67 -1.57
CA ASP A 285 4.44 6.71 -1.24
C ASP A 285 5.82 7.34 -1.02
N CYS A 286 6.06 8.55 -1.53
CA CYS A 286 7.33 9.24 -1.35
C CYS A 286 7.43 10.03 -0.03
N ALA A 287 6.31 10.25 0.69
CA ALA A 287 6.27 11.05 1.90
C ALA A 287 6.50 10.21 3.17
N GLU A 288 7.30 10.73 4.10
CA GLU A 288 7.41 10.22 5.46
C GLU A 288 6.29 10.80 6.32
N VAL A 289 5.64 9.94 7.09
CA VAL A 289 4.56 10.28 8.03
C VAL A 289 4.86 9.70 9.40
N ILE A 290 4.10 10.11 10.42
CA ILE A 290 4.26 9.61 11.79
C ILE A 290 3.19 8.54 12.07
N ASP A 291 3.63 7.39 12.55
CA ASP A 291 2.76 6.29 12.97
C ASP A 291 1.93 6.66 14.21
N ALA A 292 0.64 6.32 14.20
CA ALA A 292 -0.29 6.71 15.27
C ALA A 292 -0.11 5.94 16.58
N VAL A 293 0.57 4.79 16.56
CA VAL A 293 0.75 3.94 17.74
C VAL A 293 2.16 4.05 18.28
N THR A 294 3.15 3.94 17.40
CA THR A 294 4.57 3.97 17.81
C THR A 294 5.16 5.37 17.89
N PHE A 295 4.49 6.37 17.33
CA PHE A 295 4.96 7.76 17.18
C PHE A 295 6.32 7.85 16.46
N ARG A 296 6.60 6.88 15.58
CA ARG A 296 7.84 6.83 14.80
C ARG A 296 7.60 7.18 13.34
N PRO A 297 8.60 7.72 12.66
CA PRO A 297 8.55 7.91 11.22
C PRO A 297 8.30 6.58 10.48
N ARG A 298 7.41 6.62 9.48
CA ARG A 298 7.12 5.48 8.61
C ARG A 298 6.73 5.92 7.21
N LEU A 299 6.73 4.99 6.28
CA LEU A 299 6.06 5.13 4.99
C LEU A 299 4.67 4.51 5.07
N SER A 300 3.70 5.12 4.40
CA SER A 300 2.38 4.52 4.16
C SER A 300 2.14 4.46 2.65
N GLN A 301 2.56 3.36 2.05
CA GLN A 301 2.49 3.14 0.60
C GLN A 301 1.12 2.53 0.23
N LEU A 302 0.06 3.26 0.57
CA LEU A 302 -1.33 2.87 0.36
C LEU A 302 -2.08 3.98 -0.36
N ALA A 303 -2.84 3.62 -1.41
CA ALA A 303 -3.67 4.56 -2.15
C ALA A 303 -4.68 5.28 -1.24
N SER A 304 -5.31 4.57 -0.30
CA SER A 304 -6.26 5.16 0.67
C SER A 304 -5.64 6.25 1.55
N THR A 305 -4.39 6.07 1.98
CA THR A 305 -3.63 7.09 2.70
C THR A 305 -3.31 8.28 1.81
N ALA A 306 -2.86 8.02 0.58
CA ALA A 306 -2.52 9.06 -0.39
C ALA A 306 -3.72 9.96 -0.72
N LEU A 307 -4.94 9.41 -0.82
CA LEU A 307 -6.17 10.17 -1.06
C LEU A 307 -6.52 11.11 0.12
N ILE A 308 -6.29 10.68 1.37
CA ILE A 308 -6.50 11.55 2.53
C ILE A 308 -5.45 12.68 2.55
N GLN A 309 -4.19 12.36 2.27
CA GLN A 309 -3.14 13.35 2.16
C GLN A 309 -3.39 14.34 1.01
N ALA A 310 -3.95 13.89 -0.12
CA ALA A 310 -4.33 14.74 -1.23
C ALA A 310 -5.39 15.78 -0.84
N ARG A 311 -6.38 15.39 -0.02
CA ARG A 311 -7.37 16.35 0.53
C ARG A 311 -6.68 17.42 1.36
N VAL A 312 -5.78 17.03 2.27
CA VAL A 312 -5.02 17.96 3.11
C VAL A 312 -4.19 18.93 2.24
N VAL A 313 -3.50 18.42 1.23
CA VAL A 313 -2.69 19.25 0.32
C VAL A 313 -3.56 20.21 -0.46
N ALA A 314 -4.65 19.74 -1.06
CA ALA A 314 -5.56 20.59 -1.84
C ALA A 314 -6.17 21.69 -0.97
N GLU A 315 -6.69 21.36 0.22
CA GLU A 315 -7.26 22.31 1.17
C GLU A 315 -6.23 23.35 1.61
N ASN A 316 -4.97 22.97 1.85
CA ASN A 316 -3.90 23.89 2.22
C ASN A 316 -3.49 24.79 1.05
N ILE A 317 -3.49 24.30 -0.18
CA ILE A 317 -3.26 25.13 -1.37
C ILE A 317 -4.39 26.16 -1.54
N LEU A 318 -5.64 25.77 -1.24
CA LEU A 318 -6.83 26.64 -1.26
C LEU A 318 -6.98 27.53 0.00
N GLY A 319 -6.10 27.39 1.00
CA GLY A 319 -6.07 28.26 2.17
C GLY A 319 -6.90 27.82 3.37
N ALA A 320 -7.43 26.59 3.38
CA ALA A 320 -8.32 26.09 4.45
C ALA A 320 -7.61 25.67 5.76
N GLY A 321 -6.29 25.46 5.76
CA GLY A 321 -5.52 25.15 6.97
C GLY A 321 -5.73 23.74 7.53
N SER A 322 -5.72 22.72 6.67
CA SER A 322 -5.98 21.32 7.01
C SER A 322 -4.74 20.55 7.53
N SER A 323 -4.98 19.45 8.26
CA SER A 323 -3.93 18.61 8.87
C SER A 323 -4.21 17.11 8.67
N TYR A 324 -3.20 16.36 8.24
CA TYR A 324 -3.28 14.90 8.06
C TYR A 324 -3.28 14.13 9.40
N GLY A 325 -2.50 14.60 10.36
CA GLY A 325 -2.34 13.95 11.65
C GLY A 325 -1.45 12.70 11.64
N LEU A 326 -1.82 11.70 12.45
CA LEU A 326 -1.06 10.46 12.62
C LEU A 326 -1.61 9.34 11.72
N CYS A 327 -0.71 8.50 11.22
CA CYS A 327 -1.02 7.45 10.23
C CYS A 327 -1.27 6.09 10.88
N LEU A 328 -2.37 5.42 10.52
CA LEU A 328 -2.70 4.06 10.97
C LEU A 328 -2.47 2.98 9.90
N SER A 329 -2.42 3.36 8.62
CA SER A 329 -2.21 2.45 7.47
C SER A 329 -3.11 1.20 7.47
N PRO A 330 -4.43 1.32 7.52
CA PRO A 330 -5.31 0.17 7.40
C PRO A 330 -5.13 -0.49 6.02
N THR A 331 -5.04 -1.81 6.03
CA THR A 331 -4.77 -2.59 4.82
C THR A 331 -5.74 -3.74 4.70
N VAL A 332 -6.20 -4.02 3.50
CA VAL A 332 -6.98 -5.21 3.17
C VAL A 332 -6.62 -5.70 1.77
N ALA A 333 -6.56 -7.02 1.59
CA ALA A 333 -6.39 -7.64 0.28
C ALA A 333 -7.23 -8.91 0.17
N ASN A 334 -7.59 -9.26 -1.05
CA ASN A 334 -8.16 -10.56 -1.39
C ASN A 334 -7.05 -11.45 -1.96
N ILE A 335 -6.84 -12.60 -1.34
CA ILE A 335 -5.86 -13.60 -1.75
C ILE A 335 -6.63 -14.89 -2.06
N SER A 336 -6.89 -15.14 -3.33
CA SER A 336 -7.63 -16.34 -3.82
C SER A 336 -9.00 -16.56 -3.16
N GLY A 337 -9.75 -15.47 -2.87
CA GLY A 337 -11.03 -15.54 -2.20
C GLY A 337 -10.96 -15.28 -0.68
N LEU A 338 -9.81 -15.45 -0.07
CA LEU A 338 -9.59 -15.13 1.34
C LEU A 338 -9.29 -13.64 1.51
N GLN A 339 -10.16 -12.91 2.19
CA GLN A 339 -9.93 -11.52 2.57
C GLN A 339 -9.04 -11.48 3.82
N VAL A 340 -8.00 -10.69 3.76
CA VAL A 340 -7.04 -10.51 4.84
C VAL A 340 -6.87 -9.02 5.11
N GLY A 341 -7.06 -8.61 6.37
CA GLY A 341 -6.94 -7.20 6.74
C GLY A 341 -6.18 -6.99 8.04
N SER A 342 -5.51 -5.85 8.13
CA SER A 342 -4.82 -5.41 9.36
C SER A 342 -4.82 -3.90 9.50
N VAL A 343 -4.66 -3.43 10.74
CA VAL A 343 -4.49 -2.02 11.10
C VAL A 343 -3.68 -1.88 12.38
N GLY A 344 -2.92 -0.82 12.48
CA GLY A 344 -2.09 -0.53 13.66
C GLY A 344 -0.85 -1.43 13.74
N VAL A 345 -0.50 -1.92 14.92
CA VAL A 345 0.73 -2.69 15.17
C VAL A 345 0.47 -4.18 15.28
N THR A 346 1.46 -4.99 14.88
CA THR A 346 1.55 -6.42 15.22
C THR A 346 2.17 -6.58 16.61
N THR A 347 2.11 -7.79 17.18
CA THR A 347 2.78 -8.09 18.46
C THR A 347 4.30 -7.89 18.36
N GLU A 348 4.90 -8.25 17.22
CA GLU A 348 6.33 -8.05 16.98
C GLU A 348 6.72 -6.57 16.87
N ILE A 349 5.89 -5.75 16.21
CA ILE A 349 6.11 -4.30 16.15
C ILE A 349 5.98 -3.70 17.55
N ALA A 350 4.94 -4.05 18.30
CA ALA A 350 4.76 -3.58 19.67
C ALA A 350 5.98 -3.92 20.56
N LYS A 351 6.44 -5.19 20.50
CA LYS A 351 7.63 -5.64 21.21
C LYS A 351 8.89 -4.86 20.83
N ARG A 352 9.11 -4.63 19.53
CA ARG A 352 10.26 -3.86 19.02
C ARG A 352 10.33 -2.46 19.59
N TYR A 353 9.18 -1.83 19.80
CA TYR A 353 9.08 -0.47 20.36
C TYR A 353 8.82 -0.44 21.87
N GLY A 354 8.92 -1.58 22.57
CA GLY A 354 8.78 -1.64 24.03
C GLY A 354 7.36 -1.38 24.53
N ILE A 355 6.34 -1.56 23.68
CA ILE A 355 4.93 -1.40 24.05
C ILE A 355 4.45 -2.71 24.68
N SER A 356 4.08 -2.67 25.97
CA SER A 356 3.49 -3.81 26.67
C SER A 356 2.06 -4.03 26.19
N ILE A 357 1.74 -5.26 25.79
CA ILE A 357 0.46 -5.57 25.16
C ILE A 357 -0.26 -6.74 25.84
N LYS A 358 -1.57 -6.77 25.64
CA LYS A 358 -2.43 -7.94 25.76
C LYS A 358 -3.10 -8.18 24.42
N SER A 359 -3.29 -9.43 24.03
CA SER A 359 -3.96 -9.76 22.77
C SER A 359 -4.92 -10.92 22.93
N GLY A 360 -5.98 -10.91 22.15
CA GLY A 360 -6.95 -11.99 22.10
C GLY A 360 -7.28 -12.37 20.67
N THR A 361 -7.32 -13.68 20.42
CA THR A 361 -7.71 -14.24 19.13
C THR A 361 -8.99 -15.02 19.26
N SER A 362 -9.91 -14.80 18.33
CA SER A 362 -11.20 -15.48 18.28
C SER A 362 -11.44 -16.07 16.90
N VAL A 363 -12.16 -17.17 16.87
CA VAL A 363 -12.67 -17.82 15.65
C VAL A 363 -14.17 -17.95 15.80
N ARG A 364 -14.91 -17.35 14.85
CA ARG A 364 -16.38 -17.38 14.82
C ARG A 364 -16.87 -17.63 13.39
N PHE A 365 -18.17 -17.53 13.19
CA PHE A 365 -18.79 -17.52 11.88
C PHE A 365 -19.28 -16.11 11.55
N THR A 366 -19.37 -15.79 10.25
CA THR A 366 -19.84 -14.49 9.78
C THR A 366 -21.34 -14.29 10.00
N LYS A 367 -22.11 -15.37 10.00
CA LYS A 367 -23.57 -15.40 10.19
C LYS A 367 -24.01 -16.66 10.93
N ALA A 368 -25.29 -16.79 11.23
CA ALA A 368 -25.82 -17.92 12.00
C ALA A 368 -25.53 -19.28 11.32
N ARG A 369 -25.22 -20.29 12.14
CA ARG A 369 -24.75 -21.62 11.68
C ARG A 369 -25.73 -22.37 10.77
N PHE A 370 -27.04 -22.03 10.81
CA PHE A 370 -28.04 -22.65 9.96
C PHE A 370 -28.08 -22.06 8.54
N PHE A 371 -27.31 -20.99 8.24
CA PHE A 371 -27.11 -20.52 6.88
C PHE A 371 -25.98 -21.33 6.22
N PRO A 372 -26.24 -21.97 5.05
CA PRO A 372 -25.28 -22.87 4.41
C PRO A 372 -24.06 -22.13 3.85
N ASP A 373 -24.18 -20.83 3.60
CA ASP A 373 -23.14 -19.96 3.05
C ASP A 373 -22.36 -19.20 4.14
N ASN A 374 -22.51 -19.56 5.43
CA ASN A 374 -21.73 -18.93 6.49
C ASN A 374 -20.24 -19.24 6.32
N LYS A 375 -19.38 -18.25 6.67
CA LYS A 375 -17.93 -18.35 6.56
C LYS A 375 -17.27 -18.29 7.92
N ARG A 376 -16.10 -18.88 8.04
CA ARG A 376 -15.29 -18.70 9.25
C ARG A 376 -14.63 -17.31 9.20
N ILE A 377 -14.61 -16.64 10.34
CA ILE A 377 -13.90 -15.39 10.55
C ILE A 377 -12.99 -15.52 11.75
N ILE A 378 -11.76 -15.06 11.58
CA ILE A 378 -10.72 -15.08 12.60
C ILE A 378 -10.28 -13.65 12.82
N ALA A 379 -10.34 -13.21 14.08
CA ALA A 379 -9.88 -11.87 14.46
C ALA A 379 -8.90 -11.94 15.62
N LYS A 380 -7.82 -11.18 15.51
CA LYS A 380 -6.87 -10.91 16.60
C LYS A 380 -6.91 -9.43 16.90
N LEU A 381 -7.11 -9.08 18.18
CA LEU A 381 -7.07 -7.71 18.69
C LEU A 381 -5.89 -7.55 19.63
N ILE A 382 -5.20 -6.42 19.54
CA ILE A 382 -4.01 -6.08 20.32
C ILE A 382 -4.29 -4.80 21.08
N PHE A 383 -4.15 -4.86 22.40
CA PHE A 383 -4.38 -3.74 23.33
C PHE A 383 -3.10 -3.37 24.05
N GLU A 384 -2.88 -2.09 24.26
CA GLU A 384 -1.82 -1.62 25.14
C GLU A 384 -2.20 -1.92 26.59
N THR A 385 -1.27 -2.52 27.37
CA THR A 385 -1.56 -2.97 28.73
C THR A 385 -1.86 -1.81 29.70
N SER A 386 -1.20 -0.66 29.53
CA SER A 386 -1.30 0.48 30.43
C SER A 386 -2.59 1.29 30.27
N SER A 387 -3.05 1.44 29.03
CA SER A 387 -4.21 2.27 28.70
C SER A 387 -5.48 1.45 28.36
N GLU A 388 -5.31 0.12 28.18
CA GLU A 388 -6.33 -0.82 27.68
C GLU A 388 -6.86 -0.46 26.29
N LYS A 389 -6.24 0.52 25.61
CA LYS A 389 -6.65 0.97 24.27
C LYS A 389 -6.28 -0.03 23.21
N LEU A 390 -7.18 -0.16 22.23
CA LEU A 390 -6.90 -0.89 20.98
C LEU A 390 -5.78 -0.19 20.21
N ILE A 391 -4.74 -0.93 19.84
CA ILE A 391 -3.58 -0.43 19.09
C ILE A 391 -3.25 -1.25 17.85
N GLY A 392 -3.89 -2.40 17.67
CA GLY A 392 -3.72 -3.24 16.48
C GLY A 392 -4.82 -4.26 16.31
N ALA A 393 -5.08 -4.62 15.06
CA ALA A 393 -6.06 -5.66 14.72
C ALA A 393 -5.68 -6.38 13.42
N GLN A 394 -6.01 -7.67 13.36
CA GLN A 394 -5.81 -8.54 12.20
C GLN A 394 -7.06 -9.40 12.02
N ILE A 395 -7.59 -9.47 10.80
CA ILE A 395 -8.81 -10.21 10.49
C ILE A 395 -8.63 -11.01 9.21
N ILE A 396 -9.08 -12.25 9.22
CA ILE A 396 -9.06 -13.16 8.07
C ILE A 396 -10.43 -13.83 7.94
N SER A 397 -11.02 -13.76 6.74
CA SER A 397 -12.29 -14.41 6.39
C SER A 397 -12.45 -14.40 4.87
N GLU A 398 -13.44 -15.11 4.36
CA GLU A 398 -13.86 -15.00 2.96
C GLU A 398 -14.77 -13.79 2.70
N GLU A 399 -15.30 -13.16 3.74
CA GLU A 399 -16.22 -12.00 3.62
C GLU A 399 -16.09 -11.05 4.82
N THR A 400 -16.54 -9.80 4.65
CA THR A 400 -16.76 -8.81 5.72
C THR A 400 -15.51 -8.39 6.52
N VAL A 401 -14.31 -8.47 5.93
CA VAL A 401 -13.07 -8.06 6.58
C VAL A 401 -12.87 -6.54 6.48
N ALA A 402 -13.10 -5.95 5.31
CA ALA A 402 -12.82 -4.54 5.06
C ALA A 402 -13.61 -3.62 6.00
N GLU A 403 -14.90 -3.90 6.19
CA GLU A 403 -15.79 -3.11 7.05
C GLU A 403 -15.32 -3.14 8.51
N ARG A 404 -14.90 -4.31 8.99
CA ARG A 404 -14.39 -4.47 10.36
C ARG A 404 -13.04 -3.78 10.57
N ILE A 405 -12.14 -3.85 9.59
CA ILE A 405 -10.86 -3.11 9.65
C ILE A 405 -11.11 -1.61 9.64
N ASN A 406 -12.06 -1.11 8.85
CA ASN A 406 -12.44 0.31 8.86
C ASN A 406 -13.03 0.74 10.20
N GLU A 407 -13.91 -0.07 10.80
CA GLU A 407 -14.46 0.15 12.14
C GLU A 407 -13.34 0.23 13.20
N LEU A 408 -12.42 -0.75 13.19
CA LEU A 408 -11.30 -0.79 14.14
C LEU A 408 -10.28 0.34 13.90
N THR A 409 -10.10 0.77 12.66
CA THR A 409 -9.27 1.94 12.32
C THR A 409 -9.82 3.20 12.98
N LEU A 410 -11.13 3.42 12.87
CA LEU A 410 -11.80 4.53 13.54
C LEU A 410 -11.70 4.36 15.06
N GLY A 411 -11.88 3.13 15.55
CA GLY A 411 -11.74 2.80 16.97
C GLY A 411 -10.37 3.15 17.53
N ILE A 412 -9.28 2.75 16.86
CA ILE A 412 -7.90 3.10 17.27
C ILE A 412 -7.72 4.63 17.26
N LYS A 413 -8.21 5.31 16.22
CA LYS A 413 -8.12 6.77 16.13
C LYS A 413 -8.84 7.48 17.29
N LEU A 414 -9.95 6.93 17.77
CA LEU A 414 -10.73 7.44 18.90
C LEU A 414 -10.21 6.94 20.25
N GLY A 415 -9.28 6.00 20.27
CA GLY A 415 -8.70 5.43 21.50
C GLY A 415 -9.65 4.52 22.27
N ILE A 416 -10.49 3.74 21.57
CA ILE A 416 -11.40 2.80 22.21
C ILE A 416 -10.65 1.70 22.97
N THR A 417 -11.27 1.21 24.04
CA THR A 417 -10.74 0.16 24.92
C THR A 417 -11.39 -1.21 24.63
N ALA A 418 -10.86 -2.27 25.24
CA ALA A 418 -11.48 -3.59 25.19
C ALA A 418 -12.91 -3.56 25.75
N ARG A 419 -13.18 -2.74 26.78
CA ARG A 419 -14.51 -2.56 27.35
C ARG A 419 -15.48 -1.90 26.37
N ASP A 420 -15.04 -0.90 25.60
CA ASP A 420 -15.89 -0.23 24.62
C ASP A 420 -16.31 -1.22 23.51
N ILE A 421 -15.42 -2.12 23.08
CA ILE A 421 -15.74 -3.18 22.13
C ILE A 421 -16.75 -4.17 22.72
N TRP A 422 -16.58 -4.55 23.98
CA TRP A 422 -17.48 -5.48 24.66
C TRP A 422 -18.87 -4.89 24.88
N MET A 423 -18.98 -3.61 25.22
CA MET A 423 -20.24 -2.93 25.53
C MET A 423 -20.94 -2.31 24.31
N ARG A 424 -20.35 -2.34 23.12
CA ARG A 424 -20.90 -1.66 21.95
C ARG A 424 -22.25 -2.27 21.51
N GLU A 425 -23.18 -1.42 21.14
CA GLU A 425 -24.40 -1.82 20.42
C GLU A 425 -24.04 -2.22 18.99
N ARG A 426 -24.79 -3.18 18.44
CA ARG A 426 -24.61 -3.71 17.09
C ARG A 426 -25.96 -4.04 16.46
N CYS A 427 -26.04 -3.85 15.15
CA CYS A 427 -27.15 -4.39 14.39
C CYS A 427 -27.05 -5.93 14.34
N PHE A 428 -28.16 -6.59 14.31
CA PHE A 428 -28.26 -8.04 14.21
C PHE A 428 -29.36 -8.47 13.25
N ASP A 429 -28.95 -9.32 12.32
CA ASP A 429 -29.85 -10.19 11.55
C ASP A 429 -29.12 -11.52 11.35
N PRO A 430 -29.76 -12.68 11.61
CA PRO A 430 -29.04 -13.96 11.56
C PRO A 430 -28.51 -14.35 10.18
N SER A 431 -29.00 -13.74 9.10
CA SER A 431 -28.52 -13.94 7.73
C SER A 431 -27.31 -13.08 7.38
N LEU A 432 -26.97 -12.08 8.21
CA LEU A 432 -25.92 -11.09 7.94
C LEU A 432 -24.84 -11.08 9.01
N THR A 433 -25.19 -11.33 10.28
CA THR A 433 -24.25 -11.20 11.40
C THR A 433 -24.49 -12.27 12.47
N MET A 434 -23.57 -12.36 13.44
CA MET A 434 -23.74 -13.13 14.68
C MET A 434 -24.15 -12.21 15.83
N VAL A 435 -24.95 -12.71 16.77
CA VAL A 435 -25.25 -12.02 18.03
C VAL A 435 -23.96 -11.73 18.81
N GLU A 436 -23.10 -12.75 18.97
CA GLU A 436 -21.74 -12.58 19.49
C GLU A 436 -20.76 -12.46 18.31
N ASP A 437 -20.32 -11.23 18.05
CA ASP A 437 -19.36 -10.92 17.01
C ASP A 437 -17.94 -11.36 17.39
N VAL A 438 -17.14 -11.73 16.40
CA VAL A 438 -15.76 -12.16 16.57
C VAL A 438 -14.89 -11.14 17.31
N LEU A 439 -15.15 -9.83 17.14
CA LEU A 439 -14.38 -8.77 17.79
C LEU A 439 -14.66 -8.69 19.28
N VAL A 440 -15.93 -8.94 19.69
CA VAL A 440 -16.29 -8.99 21.11
C VAL A 440 -15.62 -10.18 21.80
N ASP A 441 -15.69 -11.37 21.22
CA ASP A 441 -15.03 -12.53 21.79
C ASP A 441 -13.50 -12.37 21.82
N ALA A 442 -12.89 -11.77 20.79
CA ALA A 442 -11.45 -11.47 20.78
C ALA A 442 -11.08 -10.45 21.88
N SER A 443 -11.90 -9.42 22.12
CA SER A 443 -11.64 -8.45 23.20
C SER A 443 -11.69 -9.09 24.59
N VAL A 444 -12.66 -9.95 24.85
CA VAL A 444 -12.76 -10.71 26.12
C VAL A 444 -11.55 -11.64 26.30
N ARG A 445 -11.18 -12.37 25.27
CA ARG A 445 -10.03 -13.32 25.29
C ARG A 445 -8.69 -12.61 25.50
N SER A 446 -8.59 -11.35 25.18
CA SER A 446 -7.37 -10.59 25.45
C SER A 446 -7.07 -10.43 26.93
N GLY A 447 -8.12 -10.48 27.78
CA GLY A 447 -8.01 -10.16 29.20
C GLY A 447 -7.51 -8.72 29.45
N ALA A 448 -7.66 -7.84 28.46
CA ALA A 448 -7.28 -6.43 28.58
C ALA A 448 -8.19 -5.72 29.60
N ASP A 449 -9.50 -5.97 29.58
CA ASP A 449 -10.43 -5.53 30.62
C ASP A 449 -10.67 -6.66 31.63
N PRO A 450 -10.25 -6.51 32.91
CA PRO A 450 -10.46 -7.52 33.95
C PRO A 450 -11.93 -7.80 34.27
N SER A 451 -12.83 -6.84 34.02
CA SER A 451 -14.27 -6.97 34.31
C SER A 451 -14.99 -7.89 33.32
N THR A 452 -14.36 -8.21 32.18
CA THR A 452 -14.91 -9.09 31.16
C THR A 452 -14.55 -10.58 31.36
N LYS A 453 -13.78 -10.92 32.41
CA LYS A 453 -13.46 -12.32 32.74
C LYS A 453 -14.77 -13.05 33.12
N ARG A 454 -15.13 -14.03 32.30
CA ARG A 454 -16.18 -15.01 32.59
C ARG A 454 -15.61 -16.22 33.32
#